data_fe5194cd4d8bbba10e095502c9b3ff16
#
_entry.id   fe5194cd4d8bbba10e095502c9b3ff16
#
_cell.length_a   1.000
_cell.length_b   1.000
_cell.length_c   1.000
_cell.angle_alpha   90.00
_cell.angle_beta   90.00
_cell.angle_gamma   90.00
#
_symmetry.space_group_name_H-M   'P 1'
#
loop_
_entity.id
_entity.type
_entity.pdbx_description
1 polymer ?
#
loop_
_entity_poly.entity_id
_entity_poly.type
_entity_poly.pdbx_seq_one_letter_code
_entity_poly.pdbx_strand_id
1 'polypeptide(L)'
;MGTSTPDSRYVHGTEPIEQRRLSALNRLLNESSLREMAPCPGERVLDVGCGLAQFTRDLARATGVPALGIERSAEQIAEGLRQAREAGEEALIEIRAGDALDPPLTAAEWGAFDIAHARFVLEHVPDPQRVVRHLVRAVKPGGRVVLEDDDHDVLRLAPETPGVMAVWRSYMRTYDRLGNDPYVGRRLVALLSEAGGAPRRNTWLFFGACAGDERLGALVENMAGLLEGARDPILATGGVDAAGFTEGLATLRAWGKRPDAAFWFARCWAEGVRAR
;
A
#
# COMPACT_ATOMS: atom_id res chain seq x y z
N MET A 1 6.50 -30.01 -16.84
CA MET A 1 5.64 -28.95 -17.36
C MET A 1 5.47 -27.95 -16.25
N GLY A 2 6.27 -26.87 -16.27
CA GLY A 2 6.21 -25.83 -15.28
C GLY A 2 5.00 -24.93 -15.56
N THR A 3 4.07 -24.86 -14.64
CA THR A 3 3.00 -23.88 -14.64
C THR A 3 3.63 -22.54 -14.27
N SER A 4 3.87 -21.67 -15.25
CA SER A 4 4.21 -20.29 -15.01
C SER A 4 3.05 -19.63 -14.27
N THR A 5 3.27 -19.21 -13.04
CA THR A 5 2.38 -18.34 -12.28
C THR A 5 2.15 -17.06 -13.12
N PRO A 6 0.92 -16.56 -13.25
CA PRO A 6 0.68 -15.30 -13.95
C PRO A 6 1.50 -14.20 -13.27
N ASP A 7 2.32 -13.53 -14.06
CA ASP A 7 3.08 -12.36 -13.64
C ASP A 7 2.09 -11.32 -13.09
N SER A 8 2.05 -11.13 -11.78
CA SER A 8 1.24 -10.09 -11.17
C SER A 8 1.88 -8.75 -11.53
N ARG A 9 1.35 -8.12 -12.58
CA ARG A 9 1.88 -6.84 -13.06
C ARG A 9 1.35 -5.73 -12.16
N TYR A 10 2.29 -4.99 -11.56
CA TYR A 10 1.96 -3.74 -10.87
C TYR A 10 1.40 -2.74 -11.89
N VAL A 11 0.20 -2.21 -11.62
CA VAL A 11 -0.57 -1.39 -12.57
C VAL A 11 0.18 -0.11 -12.97
N HIS A 12 1.02 0.43 -12.06
CA HIS A 12 1.63 1.75 -12.21
C HIS A 12 3.08 1.72 -12.69
N GLY A 13 3.71 0.54 -12.84
CA GLY A 13 5.13 0.42 -13.21
C GLY A 13 6.10 0.84 -12.09
N THR A 14 7.39 0.91 -12.42
CA THR A 14 8.49 1.22 -11.48
C THR A 14 9.38 2.37 -11.99
N GLU A 15 8.88 3.17 -12.93
CA GLU A 15 9.60 4.30 -13.54
C GLU A 15 9.97 5.38 -12.50
N PRO A 16 11.01 6.21 -12.73
CA PRO A 16 11.45 7.25 -11.79
C PRO A 16 10.35 8.24 -11.37
N ILE A 17 9.37 8.49 -12.23
CA ILE A 17 8.25 9.37 -11.93
C ILE A 17 7.33 8.73 -10.88
N GLU A 18 7.09 7.43 -11.01
CA GLU A 18 6.32 6.64 -10.05
C GLU A 18 7.03 6.53 -8.69
N GLN A 19 8.33 6.30 -8.69
CA GLN A 19 9.12 6.27 -7.46
C GLN A 19 9.07 7.60 -6.69
N ARG A 20 9.11 8.76 -7.41
CA ARG A 20 8.90 10.08 -6.78
C ARG A 20 7.51 10.24 -6.20
N ARG A 21 6.48 9.79 -6.91
CA ARG A 21 5.10 9.79 -6.45
C ARG A 21 4.93 8.94 -5.19
N LEU A 22 5.46 7.72 -5.19
CA LEU A 22 5.45 6.82 -4.02
C LEU A 22 6.18 7.42 -2.82
N SER A 23 7.34 8.04 -3.04
CA SER A 23 8.07 8.72 -1.96
C SER A 23 7.28 9.87 -1.34
N ALA A 24 6.58 10.67 -2.16
CA ALA A 24 5.73 11.73 -1.67
C ALA A 24 4.53 11.19 -0.89
N LEU A 25 3.87 10.17 -1.42
CA LEU A 25 2.75 9.49 -0.78
C LEU A 25 3.16 8.89 0.57
N ASN A 26 4.29 8.17 0.61
CA ASN A 26 4.79 7.57 1.85
C ASN A 26 5.01 8.60 2.96
N ARG A 27 5.55 9.78 2.65
CA ARG A 27 5.71 10.84 3.67
C ARG A 27 4.39 11.27 4.29
N LEU A 28 3.32 11.33 3.49
CA LEU A 28 1.98 11.69 3.98
C LEU A 28 1.34 10.59 4.84
N LEU A 29 1.69 9.32 4.59
CA LEU A 29 1.03 8.16 5.18
C LEU A 29 1.76 7.58 6.40
N ASN A 30 3.11 7.61 6.39
CA ASN A 30 3.93 6.89 7.36
C ASN A 30 3.65 7.30 8.80
N GLU A 31 3.49 8.61 9.06
CA GLU A 31 3.25 9.09 10.42
C GLU A 31 1.95 8.50 11.02
N SER A 32 0.88 8.45 10.23
CA SER A 32 -0.39 7.89 10.70
C SER A 32 -0.30 6.38 10.92
N SER A 33 0.38 5.65 10.02
CA SER A 33 0.63 4.21 10.15
C SER A 33 1.48 3.90 11.37
N LEU A 34 2.56 4.67 11.59
CA LEU A 34 3.46 4.46 12.73
C LEU A 34 2.75 4.72 14.06
N ARG A 35 1.94 5.79 14.13
CA ARG A 35 1.14 6.12 15.32
C ARG A 35 0.12 5.02 15.64
N GLU A 36 -0.54 4.50 14.62
CA GLU A 36 -1.56 3.47 14.75
C GLU A 36 -0.96 2.12 15.16
N MET A 37 0.17 1.73 14.54
CA MET A 37 0.90 0.50 14.85
C MET A 37 1.52 0.56 16.25
N ALA A 38 1.98 1.72 16.68
CA ALA A 38 2.65 1.94 17.97
C ALA A 38 3.68 0.83 18.30
N PRO A 39 4.72 0.64 17.46
CA PRO A 39 5.73 -0.38 17.72
C PRO A 39 6.52 -0.04 19.00
N CYS A 40 6.87 -1.08 19.77
CA CYS A 40 7.64 -0.92 20.99
C CYS A 40 9.16 -1.09 20.74
N PRO A 41 10.01 -0.43 21.55
CA PRO A 41 11.45 -0.66 21.51
C PRO A 41 11.79 -2.15 21.68
N GLY A 42 12.71 -2.63 20.84
CA GLY A 42 13.16 -4.03 20.83
C GLY A 42 12.33 -4.98 19.97
N GLU A 43 11.18 -4.56 19.43
CA GLU A 43 10.39 -5.41 18.54
C GLU A 43 11.09 -5.62 17.19
N ARG A 44 11.18 -6.88 16.74
CA ARG A 44 11.66 -7.26 15.42
C ARG A 44 10.53 -7.18 14.41
N VAL A 45 10.75 -6.44 13.33
CA VAL A 45 9.73 -6.17 12.33
C VAL A 45 10.07 -6.82 10.99
N LEU A 46 9.07 -7.46 10.37
CA LEU A 46 9.05 -7.89 8.98
C LEU A 46 8.07 -6.99 8.21
N ASP A 47 8.54 -6.39 7.12
CA ASP A 47 7.75 -5.53 6.23
C ASP A 47 7.69 -6.14 4.84
N VAL A 48 6.57 -6.74 4.46
CA VAL A 48 6.39 -7.44 3.18
C VAL A 48 5.79 -6.49 2.14
N GLY A 49 6.44 -6.41 0.96
CA GLY A 49 6.14 -5.39 -0.04
C GLY A 49 6.63 -4.01 0.39
N CYS A 50 7.85 -3.96 0.94
CA CYS A 50 8.39 -2.75 1.56
C CYS A 50 8.65 -1.58 0.57
N GLY A 51 8.60 -1.85 -0.74
CA GLY A 51 8.82 -0.85 -1.78
C GLY A 51 10.17 -0.14 -1.63
N LEU A 52 10.12 1.18 -1.46
CA LEU A 52 11.30 2.02 -1.23
C LEU A 52 11.84 1.94 0.20
N ALA A 53 11.32 1.05 1.03
CA ALA A 53 11.68 0.82 2.43
C ALA A 53 11.68 2.09 3.31
N GLN A 54 10.89 3.11 2.95
CA GLN A 54 10.79 4.33 3.76
C GLN A 54 10.08 4.05 5.08
N PHE A 55 8.95 3.31 5.05
CA PHE A 55 8.25 2.90 6.25
C PHE A 55 9.03 1.86 7.06
N THR A 56 9.72 0.95 6.39
CA THR A 56 10.62 -0.02 7.04
C THR A 56 11.70 0.68 7.89
N ARG A 57 12.27 1.80 7.38
CA ARG A 57 13.22 2.63 8.14
C ARG A 57 12.56 3.34 9.32
N ASP A 58 11.32 3.84 9.14
CA ASP A 58 10.55 4.44 10.24
C ASP A 58 10.30 3.44 11.35
N LEU A 59 9.94 2.20 11.01
CA LEU A 59 9.75 1.10 11.97
C LEU A 59 11.05 0.76 12.70
N ALA A 60 12.17 0.66 11.97
CA ALA A 60 13.47 0.39 12.58
C ALA A 60 13.90 1.51 13.55
N ARG A 61 13.66 2.78 13.20
CA ARG A 61 13.91 3.91 14.13
C ARG A 61 13.05 3.82 15.38
N ALA A 62 11.78 3.47 15.24
CA ALA A 62 10.84 3.38 16.36
C ALA A 62 11.16 2.23 17.31
N THR A 63 11.60 1.09 16.76
CA THR A 63 11.93 -0.10 17.56
C THR A 63 13.38 -0.10 18.09
N GLY A 64 14.28 0.64 17.44
CA GLY A 64 15.72 0.58 17.70
C GLY A 64 16.37 -0.73 17.22
N VAL A 65 15.66 -1.54 16.42
CA VAL A 65 16.13 -2.82 15.87
C VAL A 65 16.06 -2.76 14.35
N PRO A 66 17.07 -3.23 13.60
CA PRO A 66 17.00 -3.31 12.16
C PRO A 66 15.77 -4.11 11.69
N ALA A 67 15.03 -3.56 10.74
CA ALA A 67 13.86 -4.19 10.16
C ALA A 67 14.19 -4.96 8.87
N LEU A 68 13.50 -6.08 8.64
CA LEU A 68 13.59 -6.85 7.40
C LEU A 68 12.48 -6.43 6.45
N GLY A 69 12.85 -5.92 5.27
CA GLY A 69 11.95 -5.67 4.15
C GLY A 69 12.03 -6.79 3.11
N ILE A 70 10.89 -7.15 2.52
CA ILE A 70 10.83 -8.02 1.34
C ILE A 70 10.20 -7.23 0.21
N GLU A 71 10.89 -7.17 -0.93
CA GLU A 71 10.40 -6.48 -2.13
C GLU A 71 10.78 -7.29 -3.37
N ARG A 72 9.89 -7.32 -4.37
CA ARG A 72 10.14 -8.06 -5.61
C ARG A 72 10.81 -7.24 -6.70
N SER A 73 10.58 -5.90 -6.73
CA SER A 73 11.14 -5.01 -7.75
C SER A 73 12.59 -4.66 -7.44
N ALA A 74 13.49 -5.08 -8.32
CA ALA A 74 14.91 -4.74 -8.23
C ALA A 74 15.14 -3.21 -8.26
N GLU A 75 14.29 -2.47 -9.03
CA GLU A 75 14.37 -1.01 -9.16
C GLU A 75 13.99 -0.33 -7.84
N GLN A 76 12.91 -0.80 -7.18
CA GLN A 76 12.51 -0.27 -5.89
C GLN A 76 13.53 -0.58 -4.80
N ILE A 77 14.09 -1.79 -4.78
CA ILE A 77 15.17 -2.18 -3.87
C ILE A 77 16.37 -1.26 -4.05
N ALA A 78 16.84 -1.08 -5.30
CA ALA A 78 17.99 -0.23 -5.60
C ALA A 78 17.77 1.22 -5.15
N GLU A 79 16.60 1.78 -5.42
CA GLU A 79 16.24 3.14 -5.01
C GLU A 79 16.08 3.25 -3.49
N GLY A 80 15.45 2.27 -2.83
CA GLY A 80 15.32 2.22 -1.38
C GLY A 80 16.67 2.20 -0.66
N LEU A 81 17.60 1.38 -1.14
CA LEU A 81 18.98 1.33 -0.63
C LEU A 81 19.75 2.62 -0.91
N ARG A 82 19.55 3.27 -2.08
CA ARG A 82 20.13 4.57 -2.37
C ARG A 82 19.65 5.63 -1.37
N GLN A 83 18.33 5.70 -1.13
CA GLN A 83 17.75 6.64 -0.15
C GLN A 83 18.23 6.37 1.27
N ALA A 84 18.39 5.09 1.67
CA ALA A 84 18.94 4.73 2.97
C ALA A 84 20.39 5.21 3.15
N ARG A 85 21.24 5.03 2.12
CA ARG A 85 22.63 5.55 2.12
C ARG A 85 22.68 7.05 2.25
N GLU A 86 21.90 7.77 1.45
CA GLU A 86 21.87 9.24 1.49
C GLU A 86 21.41 9.77 2.86
N ALA A 87 20.57 9.02 3.56
CA ALA A 87 20.14 9.35 4.92
C ALA A 87 21.08 8.84 6.02
N GLY A 88 22.13 8.06 5.69
CA GLY A 88 22.98 7.40 6.69
C GLY A 88 22.26 6.30 7.49
N GLU A 89 21.27 5.67 6.89
CA GLU A 89 20.34 4.73 7.55
C GLU A 89 20.46 3.28 7.03
N GLU A 90 21.52 2.94 6.31
CA GLU A 90 21.71 1.60 5.75
C GLU A 90 21.67 0.50 6.82
N ALA A 91 22.21 0.78 8.01
CA ALA A 91 22.24 -0.17 9.11
C ALA A 91 20.85 -0.43 9.74
N LEU A 92 19.84 0.37 9.40
CA LEU A 92 18.48 0.21 9.93
C LEU A 92 17.66 -0.86 9.21
N ILE A 93 18.07 -1.26 8.00
CA ILE A 93 17.26 -2.15 7.16
C ILE A 93 18.09 -3.24 6.50
N GLU A 94 17.47 -4.39 6.33
CA GLU A 94 17.84 -5.41 5.36
C GLU A 94 16.70 -5.52 4.35
N ILE A 95 17.00 -5.41 3.04
CA ILE A 95 15.98 -5.62 1.99
C ILE A 95 16.37 -6.87 1.22
N ARG A 96 15.45 -7.84 1.16
CA ARG A 96 15.61 -9.06 0.36
C ARG A 96 14.70 -9.03 -0.86
N ALA A 97 15.28 -9.38 -2.00
CA ALA A 97 14.49 -9.62 -3.20
C ALA A 97 13.63 -10.88 -3.01
N GLY A 98 12.31 -10.76 -3.18
CA GLY A 98 11.40 -11.88 -3.00
C GLY A 98 9.95 -11.53 -3.24
N ASP A 99 9.12 -12.56 -3.41
CA ASP A 99 7.68 -12.43 -3.61
C ASP A 99 6.93 -12.59 -2.28
N ALA A 100 5.92 -11.75 -2.06
CA ALA A 100 5.02 -11.84 -0.90
C ALA A 100 4.29 -13.20 -0.81
N LEU A 101 4.05 -13.83 -1.98
CA LEU A 101 3.45 -15.16 -2.08
C LEU A 101 4.39 -16.30 -1.70
N ASP A 102 5.72 -16.05 -1.68
CA ASP A 102 6.75 -17.01 -1.25
C ASP A 102 7.95 -16.25 -0.66
N PRO A 103 7.77 -15.65 0.53
CA PRO A 103 8.79 -14.78 1.12
C PRO A 103 10.06 -15.55 1.47
N PRO A 104 11.27 -15.04 1.11
CA PRO A 104 12.54 -15.72 1.26
C PRO A 104 13.03 -15.69 2.72
N LEU A 105 12.22 -16.23 3.64
CA LEU A 105 12.58 -16.36 5.05
C LEU A 105 13.31 -17.66 5.30
N THR A 106 14.37 -17.60 6.08
CA THR A 106 15.09 -18.79 6.55
C THR A 106 14.24 -19.57 7.57
N ALA A 107 14.59 -20.83 7.81
CA ALA A 107 13.88 -21.66 8.78
C ALA A 107 13.86 -21.04 10.20
N ALA A 108 14.92 -20.32 10.58
CA ALA A 108 15.04 -19.66 11.88
C ALA A 108 14.23 -18.35 12.00
N GLU A 109 13.81 -17.78 10.88
CA GLU A 109 13.05 -16.53 10.87
C GLU A 109 11.54 -16.77 10.96
N TRP A 110 11.08 -17.95 10.57
CA TRP A 110 9.68 -18.32 10.76
C TRP A 110 9.34 -18.38 12.25
N GLY A 111 8.39 -17.56 12.67
CA GLY A 111 7.99 -17.46 14.07
C GLY A 111 8.91 -16.61 14.95
N ALA A 112 9.76 -15.76 14.36
CA ALA A 112 10.75 -14.97 15.08
C ALA A 112 10.47 -13.47 15.16
N PHE A 113 9.50 -12.96 14.39
CA PHE A 113 9.16 -11.55 14.39
C PHE A 113 8.12 -11.22 15.46
N ASP A 114 8.20 -10.00 16.00
CA ASP A 114 7.20 -9.43 16.90
C ASP A 114 6.03 -8.85 16.10
N ILE A 115 6.35 -8.22 14.97
CA ILE A 115 5.40 -7.59 14.05
C ILE A 115 5.70 -8.08 12.63
N ALA A 116 4.66 -8.50 11.90
CA ALA A 116 4.70 -8.64 10.46
C ALA A 116 3.69 -7.69 9.84
N HIS A 117 4.13 -6.91 8.87
CA HIS A 117 3.38 -5.85 8.25
C HIS A 117 3.29 -6.02 6.73
N ALA A 118 2.17 -5.62 6.14
CA ALA A 118 2.03 -5.41 4.71
C ALA A 118 1.11 -4.21 4.45
N ARG A 119 1.53 -3.32 3.54
CA ARG A 119 0.77 -2.14 3.13
C ARG A 119 0.71 -2.01 1.62
N PHE A 120 -0.50 -1.88 1.04
CA PHE A 120 -0.74 -1.79 -0.40
C PHE A 120 -0.15 -2.99 -1.18
N VAL A 121 -0.27 -4.18 -0.61
CA VAL A 121 0.23 -5.44 -1.18
C VAL A 121 -0.90 -6.35 -1.58
N LEU A 122 -1.90 -6.48 -0.69
CA LEU A 122 -2.93 -7.50 -0.83
C LEU A 122 -3.87 -7.22 -2.02
N GLU A 123 -4.04 -5.95 -2.36
CA GLU A 123 -4.80 -5.53 -3.55
C GLU A 123 -4.10 -5.91 -4.88
N HIS A 124 -2.78 -6.18 -4.85
CA HIS A 124 -1.94 -6.43 -6.03
C HIS A 124 -1.53 -7.88 -6.22
N VAL A 125 -2.00 -8.79 -5.37
CA VAL A 125 -1.64 -10.21 -5.44
C VAL A 125 -2.86 -11.08 -5.76
N PRO A 126 -2.68 -12.17 -6.52
CA PRO A 126 -3.79 -13.06 -6.88
C PRO A 126 -4.30 -13.90 -5.70
N ASP A 127 -3.50 -14.09 -4.66
CA ASP A 127 -3.87 -14.85 -3.44
C ASP A 127 -3.48 -14.08 -2.18
N PRO A 128 -4.25 -13.05 -1.78
CA PRO A 128 -3.98 -12.29 -0.57
C PRO A 128 -4.03 -13.16 0.69
N GLN A 129 -4.86 -14.22 0.69
CA GLN A 129 -4.95 -15.15 1.80
C GLN A 129 -3.63 -15.89 2.05
N ARG A 130 -2.90 -16.25 0.99
CA ARG A 130 -1.58 -16.88 1.10
C ARG A 130 -0.57 -15.95 1.75
N VAL A 131 -0.56 -14.68 1.34
CA VAL A 131 0.31 -13.65 1.94
C VAL A 131 0.03 -13.54 3.44
N VAL A 132 -1.23 -13.38 3.83
CA VAL A 132 -1.60 -13.23 5.25
C VAL A 132 -1.25 -14.47 6.07
N ARG A 133 -1.40 -15.69 5.51
CA ARG A 133 -0.91 -16.94 6.17
C ARG A 133 0.60 -16.89 6.43
N HIS A 134 1.40 -16.37 5.49
CA HIS A 134 2.84 -16.21 5.70
C HIS A 134 3.16 -15.19 6.79
N LEU A 135 2.46 -14.05 6.82
CA LEU A 135 2.64 -13.05 7.86
C LEU A 135 2.30 -13.61 9.25
N VAL A 136 1.18 -14.33 9.40
CA VAL A 136 0.80 -14.99 10.66
C VAL A 136 1.84 -16.03 11.07
N ARG A 137 2.38 -16.81 10.12
CA ARG A 137 3.43 -17.79 10.39
C ARG A 137 4.76 -17.12 10.79
N ALA A 138 5.07 -15.95 10.24
CA ALA A 138 6.34 -15.26 10.47
C ALA A 138 6.44 -14.65 11.88
N VAL A 139 5.34 -14.25 12.49
CA VAL A 139 5.38 -13.70 13.84
C VAL A 139 5.45 -14.83 14.90
N LYS A 140 6.06 -14.53 16.03
CA LYS A 140 6.10 -15.42 17.20
C LYS A 140 4.70 -15.65 17.79
N PRO A 141 4.45 -16.68 18.60
CA PRO A 141 3.22 -16.78 19.36
C PRO A 141 2.98 -15.53 20.20
N GLY A 142 1.81 -14.89 20.05
CA GLY A 142 1.50 -13.59 20.65
C GLY A 142 2.00 -12.38 19.86
N GLY A 143 2.76 -12.58 18.77
CA GLY A 143 3.18 -11.52 17.86
C GLY A 143 2.03 -10.99 17.01
N ARG A 144 2.18 -9.79 16.50
CA ARG A 144 1.14 -9.01 15.80
C ARG A 144 1.31 -9.08 14.29
N VAL A 145 0.20 -9.19 13.58
CA VAL A 145 0.14 -9.00 12.12
C VAL A 145 -0.67 -7.75 11.86
N VAL A 146 -0.09 -6.81 11.12
CA VAL A 146 -0.70 -5.54 10.76
C VAL A 146 -0.87 -5.47 9.25
N LEU A 147 -2.08 -5.26 8.81
CA LEU A 147 -2.46 -5.12 7.42
C LEU A 147 -3.03 -3.73 7.17
N GLU A 148 -2.50 -3.05 6.16
CA GLU A 148 -3.04 -1.80 5.64
C GLU A 148 -3.29 -1.97 4.14
N ASP A 149 -4.50 -1.71 3.68
CA ASP A 149 -4.77 -1.76 2.25
C ASP A 149 -5.98 -0.90 1.87
N ASP A 150 -6.17 -0.69 0.59
CA ASP A 150 -7.22 0.18 0.10
C ASP A 150 -8.54 -0.55 -0.07
N ASP A 151 -9.60 0.18 0.19
CA ASP A 151 -10.92 -0.04 -0.35
C ASP A 151 -11.24 1.18 -1.21
N HIS A 152 -10.99 1.08 -2.50
CA HIS A 152 -11.10 2.22 -3.41
C HIS A 152 -12.54 2.80 -3.50
N ASP A 153 -13.55 2.08 -3.00
CA ASP A 153 -14.93 2.54 -2.96
C ASP A 153 -15.20 3.59 -1.87
N VAL A 154 -14.23 3.81 -0.95
CA VAL A 154 -14.37 4.83 0.11
C VAL A 154 -14.09 6.26 -0.37
N LEU A 155 -13.52 6.45 -1.57
CA LEU A 155 -13.25 7.78 -2.10
C LEU A 155 -14.54 8.61 -2.20
N ARG A 156 -14.50 9.82 -1.63
CA ARG A 156 -15.55 10.84 -1.79
C ARG A 156 -14.93 12.18 -2.11
N LEU A 157 -15.47 12.84 -3.10
CA LEU A 157 -15.17 14.23 -3.45
C LEU A 157 -16.40 15.08 -3.22
N ALA A 158 -16.29 16.15 -2.46
CA ALA A 158 -17.36 17.12 -2.24
C ALA A 158 -16.86 18.52 -2.63
N PRO A 159 -17.57 19.25 -3.51
CA PRO A 159 -18.76 18.83 -4.26
C PRO A 159 -18.47 17.64 -5.20
N GLU A 160 -19.50 16.85 -5.48
CA GLU A 160 -19.39 15.70 -6.37
C GLU A 160 -18.90 16.07 -7.77
N THR A 161 -18.08 15.21 -8.34
CA THR A 161 -17.48 15.35 -9.68
C THR A 161 -17.75 14.09 -10.51
N PRO A 162 -18.93 13.95 -11.13
CA PRO A 162 -19.34 12.72 -11.82
C PRO A 162 -18.33 12.23 -12.87
N GLY A 163 -17.72 13.15 -13.65
CA GLY A 163 -16.69 12.84 -14.64
C GLY A 163 -15.44 12.24 -14.01
N VAL A 164 -14.93 12.80 -12.91
CA VAL A 164 -13.80 12.26 -12.15
C VAL A 164 -14.15 10.88 -11.61
N MET A 165 -15.34 10.70 -11.04
CA MET A 165 -15.77 9.42 -10.50
C MET A 165 -15.98 8.36 -11.59
N ALA A 166 -16.27 8.73 -12.83
CA ALA A 166 -16.31 7.80 -13.96
C ALA A 166 -14.91 7.26 -14.29
N VAL A 167 -13.90 8.13 -14.30
CA VAL A 167 -12.49 7.72 -14.48
C VAL A 167 -12.06 6.82 -13.31
N TRP A 168 -12.38 7.19 -12.07
CA TRP A 168 -12.06 6.40 -10.88
C TRP A 168 -12.67 4.99 -10.90
N ARG A 169 -13.95 4.87 -11.28
CA ARG A 169 -14.59 3.56 -11.45
C ARG A 169 -13.96 2.73 -12.55
N SER A 170 -13.52 3.37 -13.64
CA SER A 170 -12.80 2.68 -14.73
C SER A 170 -11.41 2.22 -14.26
N TYR A 171 -10.74 3.01 -13.42
CA TYR A 171 -9.50 2.61 -12.78
C TYR A 171 -9.70 1.34 -11.92
N MET A 172 -10.72 1.29 -11.06
CA MET A 172 -11.01 0.07 -10.26
C MET A 172 -11.22 -1.18 -11.12
N ARG A 173 -11.83 -1.04 -12.32
CA ARG A 173 -12.01 -2.16 -13.26
C ARG A 173 -10.72 -2.66 -13.88
N THR A 174 -9.62 -1.91 -13.81
CA THR A 174 -8.33 -2.42 -14.29
C THR A 174 -7.83 -3.60 -13.46
N TYR A 175 -8.22 -3.69 -12.20
CA TYR A 175 -7.86 -4.77 -11.28
C TYR A 175 -8.45 -6.11 -11.71
N ASP A 176 -9.68 -6.12 -12.28
CA ASP A 176 -10.36 -7.33 -12.76
C ASP A 176 -9.51 -8.11 -13.79
N ARG A 177 -8.78 -7.40 -14.66
CA ARG A 177 -7.93 -7.99 -15.70
C ARG A 177 -6.67 -8.65 -15.16
N LEU A 178 -6.23 -8.24 -13.99
CA LEU A 178 -5.04 -8.74 -13.32
C LEU A 178 -5.36 -9.81 -12.27
N GLY A 179 -6.65 -10.05 -11.99
CA GLY A 179 -7.09 -10.91 -10.91
C GLY A 179 -6.82 -10.31 -9.52
N ASN A 180 -6.66 -9.00 -9.46
CA ASN A 180 -6.40 -8.21 -8.26
C ASN A 180 -7.73 -7.75 -7.62
N ASP A 181 -7.70 -7.27 -6.36
CA ASP A 181 -8.89 -6.89 -5.60
C ASP A 181 -8.81 -5.44 -5.10
N PRO A 182 -9.41 -4.46 -5.81
CA PRO A 182 -9.39 -3.05 -5.39
C PRO A 182 -10.20 -2.76 -4.12
N TYR A 183 -10.86 -3.78 -3.57
CA TYR A 183 -11.68 -3.71 -2.36
C TYR A 183 -11.14 -4.56 -1.23
N VAL A 184 -9.92 -5.07 -1.33
CA VAL A 184 -9.33 -6.01 -0.37
C VAL A 184 -9.35 -5.43 1.06
N GLY A 185 -9.26 -4.12 1.21
CA GLY A 185 -9.28 -3.43 2.49
C GLY A 185 -10.47 -3.78 3.39
N ARG A 186 -11.67 -3.99 2.82
CA ARG A 186 -12.86 -4.41 3.58
C ARG A 186 -12.79 -5.86 4.08
N ARG A 187 -11.82 -6.64 3.60
CA ARG A 187 -11.66 -8.07 3.89
C ARG A 187 -10.53 -8.38 4.87
N LEU A 188 -9.74 -7.39 5.30
CA LEU A 188 -8.52 -7.61 6.10
C LEU A 188 -8.78 -8.43 7.37
N VAL A 189 -9.89 -8.17 8.07
CA VAL A 189 -10.28 -8.92 9.28
C VAL A 189 -10.58 -10.38 8.96
N ALA A 190 -11.31 -10.64 7.87
CA ALA A 190 -11.61 -12.00 7.43
C ALA A 190 -10.33 -12.75 7.05
N LEU A 191 -9.43 -12.11 6.26
CA LEU A 191 -8.14 -12.68 5.88
C LEU A 191 -7.29 -13.04 7.09
N LEU A 192 -7.23 -12.18 8.12
CA LEU A 192 -6.53 -12.47 9.38
C LEU A 192 -7.13 -13.70 10.08
N SER A 193 -8.45 -13.73 10.23
CA SER A 193 -9.15 -14.83 10.90
C SER A 193 -8.94 -16.17 10.20
N GLU A 194 -9.08 -16.19 8.88
CA GLU A 194 -8.90 -17.39 8.05
C GLU A 194 -7.43 -17.87 8.02
N ALA A 195 -6.48 -16.95 8.22
CA ALA A 195 -5.06 -17.29 8.35
C ALA A 195 -4.65 -17.84 9.73
N GLY A 196 -5.59 -17.92 10.68
CA GLY A 196 -5.31 -18.35 12.07
C GLY A 196 -4.80 -17.24 12.97
N GLY A 197 -4.87 -15.99 12.53
CA GLY A 197 -4.67 -14.81 13.38
C GLY A 197 -5.96 -14.48 14.15
N ALA A 198 -5.86 -14.09 15.41
CA ALA A 198 -7.00 -13.59 16.18
C ALA A 198 -7.13 -12.07 15.94
N PRO A 199 -8.15 -11.59 15.21
CA PRO A 199 -8.34 -10.16 15.00
C PRO A 199 -8.50 -9.43 16.34
N ARG A 200 -7.85 -8.28 16.47
CA ARG A 200 -7.82 -7.46 17.69
C ARG A 200 -8.35 -6.07 17.46
N ARG A 201 -8.08 -5.53 16.27
CA ARG A 201 -8.38 -4.16 15.95
C ARG A 201 -8.73 -4.01 14.48
N ASN A 202 -9.69 -3.16 14.18
CA ASN A 202 -10.06 -2.77 12.82
C ASN A 202 -10.44 -1.28 12.85
N THR A 203 -9.85 -0.50 11.95
CA THR A 203 -10.11 0.93 11.88
C THR A 203 -9.84 1.46 10.47
N TRP A 204 -10.14 2.73 10.25
CA TRP A 204 -9.72 3.49 9.09
C TRP A 204 -8.68 4.52 9.47
N LEU A 205 -7.62 4.62 8.69
CA LEU A 205 -6.69 5.74 8.77
C LEU A 205 -7.14 6.78 7.75
N PHE A 206 -7.72 7.86 8.26
CA PHE A 206 -8.22 8.94 7.42
C PHE A 206 -7.07 9.57 6.62
N PHE A 207 -7.31 9.73 5.34
CA PHE A 207 -6.38 10.27 4.37
C PHE A 207 -7.15 11.25 3.48
N GLY A 208 -7.26 12.49 3.92
CA GLY A 208 -8.06 13.48 3.24
C GLY A 208 -7.66 14.90 3.65
N ALA A 209 -8.24 15.86 2.93
CA ALA A 209 -8.03 17.28 3.14
C ALA A 209 -9.20 18.10 2.61
N CYS A 210 -9.28 19.38 2.95
CA CYS A 210 -10.24 20.30 2.39
C CYS A 210 -9.56 21.58 1.88
N ALA A 211 -10.31 22.42 1.22
CA ALA A 211 -9.85 23.74 0.84
C ALA A 211 -9.28 24.50 2.06
N GLY A 212 -8.09 25.10 1.88
CA GLY A 212 -7.34 25.73 2.97
C GLY A 212 -6.32 24.79 3.65
N ASP A 213 -6.40 23.50 3.47
CA ASP A 213 -5.34 22.55 3.88
C ASP A 213 -4.28 22.46 2.78
N GLU A 214 -3.01 22.71 3.13
CA GLU A 214 -1.89 22.65 2.19
C GLU A 214 -1.72 21.27 1.52
N ARG A 215 -2.23 20.21 2.16
CA ARG A 215 -2.15 18.82 1.64
C ARG A 215 -3.11 18.58 0.49
N LEU A 216 -4.19 19.37 0.32
CA LEU A 216 -5.20 19.12 -0.71
C LEU A 216 -4.58 19.06 -2.12
N GLY A 217 -3.70 20.01 -2.43
CA GLY A 217 -3.00 20.04 -3.73
C GLY A 217 -2.18 18.78 -3.98
N ALA A 218 -1.44 18.33 -2.97
CA ALA A 218 -0.64 17.11 -3.06
C ALA A 218 -1.50 15.84 -3.24
N LEU A 219 -2.66 15.76 -2.57
CA LEU A 219 -3.60 14.64 -2.73
C LEU A 219 -4.22 14.61 -4.14
N VAL A 220 -4.62 15.77 -4.64
CA VAL A 220 -5.17 15.91 -6.01
C VAL A 220 -4.14 15.47 -7.05
N GLU A 221 -2.90 15.95 -6.95
CA GLU A 221 -1.84 15.57 -7.90
C GLU A 221 -1.42 14.10 -7.75
N ASN A 222 -1.42 13.56 -6.53
CA ASN A 222 -1.21 12.12 -6.34
C ASN A 222 -2.29 11.29 -7.03
N MET A 223 -3.57 11.66 -6.87
CA MET A 223 -4.68 10.98 -7.55
C MET A 223 -4.59 11.13 -9.08
N ALA A 224 -4.27 12.34 -9.57
CA ALA A 224 -4.11 12.58 -11.00
C ALA A 224 -2.97 11.73 -11.57
N GLY A 225 -1.79 11.70 -10.91
CA GLY A 225 -0.65 10.90 -11.33
C GLY A 225 -0.91 9.40 -11.30
N LEU A 226 -1.67 8.91 -10.31
CA LEU A 226 -2.13 7.53 -10.24
C LEU A 226 -2.97 7.17 -11.49
N LEU A 227 -3.94 8.01 -11.83
CA LEU A 227 -4.82 7.80 -12.99
C LEU A 227 -4.05 7.94 -14.31
N GLU A 228 -3.14 8.91 -14.42
CA GLU A 228 -2.29 9.09 -15.60
C GLU A 228 -1.39 7.88 -15.85
N GLY A 229 -0.76 7.34 -14.80
CA GLY A 229 0.05 6.13 -14.89
C GLY A 229 -0.73 4.89 -15.34
N ALA A 230 -2.03 4.84 -15.05
CA ALA A 230 -2.92 3.75 -15.46
C ALA A 230 -3.78 4.07 -16.69
N ARG A 231 -3.45 5.12 -17.47
CA ARG A 231 -4.29 5.63 -18.56
C ARG A 231 -4.71 4.55 -19.56
N ASP A 232 -3.77 3.82 -20.11
CA ASP A 232 -4.05 2.82 -21.16
C ASP A 232 -4.88 1.64 -20.62
N PRO A 233 -4.57 1.05 -19.46
CA PRO A 233 -5.46 0.11 -18.78
C PRO A 233 -6.87 0.66 -18.53
N ILE A 234 -7.01 1.92 -18.07
CA ILE A 234 -8.32 2.56 -17.83
C ILE A 234 -9.14 2.64 -19.12
N LEU A 235 -8.55 3.18 -20.20
CA LEU A 235 -9.22 3.28 -21.50
C LEU A 235 -9.62 1.91 -22.05
N ALA A 236 -8.79 0.91 -21.83
CA ALA A 236 -9.08 -0.46 -22.26
C ALA A 236 -10.26 -1.10 -21.52
N THR A 237 -10.73 -0.55 -20.38
CA THR A 237 -11.96 -1.03 -19.72
C THR A 237 -13.23 -0.65 -20.49
N GLY A 238 -13.18 0.36 -21.36
CA GLY A 238 -14.34 0.90 -22.08
C GLY A 238 -15.30 1.70 -21.21
N GLY A 239 -14.99 1.96 -19.94
CA GLY A 239 -15.84 2.74 -19.02
C GLY A 239 -15.71 4.25 -19.22
N VAL A 240 -14.66 4.71 -19.88
CA VAL A 240 -14.41 6.10 -20.26
C VAL A 240 -13.58 6.11 -21.55
N ASP A 241 -13.85 7.05 -22.45
CA ASP A 241 -13.04 7.27 -23.63
C ASP A 241 -11.87 8.25 -23.38
N ALA A 242 -11.02 8.47 -24.37
CA ALA A 242 -9.83 9.32 -24.23
C ALA A 242 -10.20 10.79 -23.95
N ALA A 243 -11.30 11.28 -24.47
CA ALA A 243 -11.77 12.64 -24.24
C ALA A 243 -12.28 12.79 -22.80
N GLY A 244 -13.18 11.88 -22.36
CA GLY A 244 -13.71 11.85 -20.99
C GLY A 244 -12.62 11.62 -19.93
N PHE A 245 -11.59 10.82 -20.23
CA PHE A 245 -10.43 10.65 -19.37
C PHE A 245 -9.68 12.00 -19.19
N THR A 246 -9.38 12.69 -20.28
CA THR A 246 -8.65 13.97 -20.27
C THR A 246 -9.45 15.04 -19.55
N GLU A 247 -10.75 15.13 -19.83
CA GLU A 247 -11.66 16.06 -19.17
C GLU A 247 -11.79 15.76 -17.67
N GLY A 248 -11.88 14.47 -17.29
CA GLY A 248 -11.93 14.04 -15.90
C GLY A 248 -10.70 14.49 -15.10
N LEU A 249 -9.50 14.34 -15.65
CA LEU A 249 -8.28 14.84 -15.00
C LEU A 249 -8.20 16.36 -14.91
N ALA A 250 -8.60 17.07 -15.98
CA ALA A 250 -8.66 18.51 -15.94
C ALA A 250 -9.67 19.01 -14.89
N THR A 251 -10.83 18.35 -14.81
CA THR A 251 -11.85 18.61 -13.80
C THR A 251 -11.33 18.34 -12.39
N LEU A 252 -10.60 17.24 -12.15
CA LEU A 252 -10.01 16.94 -10.85
C LEU A 252 -9.05 18.04 -10.39
N ARG A 253 -8.16 18.50 -11.27
CA ARG A 253 -7.21 19.57 -10.96
C ARG A 253 -7.92 20.93 -10.73
N ALA A 254 -8.96 21.22 -11.50
CA ALA A 254 -9.79 22.42 -11.30
C ALA A 254 -10.59 22.35 -9.99
N TRP A 255 -11.14 21.16 -9.67
CA TRP A 255 -11.86 20.91 -8.44
C TRP A 255 -10.96 21.13 -7.20
N GLY A 256 -9.70 20.69 -7.24
CA GLY A 256 -8.74 20.88 -6.15
C GLY A 256 -8.43 22.36 -5.81
N LYS A 257 -8.81 23.30 -6.69
CA LYS A 257 -8.64 24.74 -6.49
C LYS A 257 -9.91 25.44 -5.96
N ARG A 258 -11.00 24.71 -5.78
CA ARG A 258 -12.27 25.26 -5.31
C ARG A 258 -12.18 25.61 -3.82
N PRO A 259 -12.83 26.70 -3.37
CA PRO A 259 -12.83 27.07 -1.96
C PRO A 259 -13.71 26.17 -1.07
N ASP A 260 -14.51 25.30 -1.67
CA ASP A 260 -15.42 24.35 -1.01
C ASP A 260 -15.04 22.88 -1.26
N ALA A 261 -13.84 22.62 -1.79
CA ALA A 261 -13.39 21.27 -2.06
C ALA A 261 -13.10 20.50 -0.76
N ALA A 262 -13.60 19.26 -0.66
CA ALA A 262 -13.25 18.33 0.40
C ALA A 262 -12.99 16.94 -0.20
N PHE A 263 -11.80 16.43 0.05
CA PHE A 263 -11.30 15.11 -0.37
C PHE A 263 -11.36 14.15 0.82
N TRP A 264 -12.09 13.05 0.68
CA TRP A 264 -12.27 12.04 1.70
C TRP A 264 -11.78 10.69 1.19
N PHE A 265 -10.75 10.17 1.83
CA PHE A 265 -10.26 8.82 1.61
C PHE A 265 -9.82 8.21 2.93
N ALA A 266 -9.80 6.90 3.01
CA ALA A 266 -9.31 6.19 4.18
C ALA A 266 -8.65 4.88 3.76
N ARG A 267 -7.52 4.57 4.36
CA ARG A 267 -6.93 3.25 4.29
C ARG A 267 -7.59 2.35 5.32
N CYS A 268 -7.91 1.13 4.94
CA CYS A 268 -8.34 0.11 5.87
C CYS A 268 -7.14 -0.41 6.65
N TRP A 269 -7.33 -0.57 7.94
CA TRP A 269 -6.34 -1.10 8.88
C TRP A 269 -6.94 -2.28 9.63
N ALA A 270 -6.21 -3.38 9.74
CA ALA A 270 -6.57 -4.48 10.62
C ALA A 270 -5.33 -5.02 11.33
N GLU A 271 -5.46 -5.29 12.63
CA GLU A 271 -4.45 -5.96 13.44
C GLU A 271 -4.98 -7.26 13.99
N GLY A 272 -4.18 -8.30 13.90
CA GLY A 272 -4.43 -9.60 14.51
C GLY A 272 -3.22 -10.09 15.29
N VAL A 273 -3.44 -11.04 16.18
CA VAL A 273 -2.39 -11.67 16.99
C VAL A 273 -2.34 -13.15 16.66
N ARG A 274 -1.13 -13.69 16.46
CA ARG A 274 -0.93 -15.13 16.34
C ARG A 274 -1.28 -15.80 17.66
N ALA A 275 -2.14 -16.83 17.63
CA ALA A 275 -2.46 -17.61 18.82
C ALA A 275 -1.18 -18.18 19.49
N ARG A 276 -1.23 -18.37 20.80
CA ARG A 276 -0.14 -18.95 21.61
C ARG A 276 -0.01 -20.46 21.40
#